data_17c4c07cab7d8bd92d36f381dcf11de1
#
_entry.id   17c4c07cab7d8bd92d36f381dcf11de1
#
_cell.length_a   1.000
_cell.length_b   1.000
_cell.length_c   1.000
_cell.angle_alpha   90.00
_cell.angle_beta   90.00
_cell.angle_gamma   90.00
#
_symmetry.space_group_name_H-M   'P 1'
#
loop_
_entity.id
_entity.type
_entity.pdbx_description
1 polymer ?
#
loop_
_entity_poly.entity_id
_entity_poly.type
_entity_poly.pdbx_seq_one_letter_code
_entity_poly.pdbx_strand_id
1 'polypeptide(L)'
;MINRMALREGVLIKGKAEGPPGGQGPRLTVIETVEGLSPENYSAVKRFDDLTPIDPHEHIRLEVGAEPLTMRIMDLFAPIGKGQRGLIVAPPRTGKTILLQQLAASVSKNHPELYLIMLLIDERPEEVTEMRRAVRGEVVASSMDREVESHVRLASLLGERAKRLAEMGKEVFLLLDSITRLARAHNKVVGNSGRTMSGGVDIRALEVPKKLFGSARAFEEGGSLTVMATALIETGSRMDELIFQEFKGTGNMELVLDRKLADRRMWPAMDLWQSGTRKEEKLLDPETLRRATMLRRSLAGLKPVETMESIIGAMSKHTSNASFLKQVARFES
;
A
#
# COMPACT_ATOMS: atom_id res chain seq x y z
N MET A 1 -23.44 -26.04 -2.25
CA MET A 1 -23.55 -24.83 -3.09
C MET A 1 -22.16 -24.24 -3.36
N ILE A 2 -21.37 -23.91 -2.33
CA ILE A 2 -20.02 -23.29 -2.46
C ILE A 2 -19.11 -24.06 -3.43
N ASN A 3 -18.93 -25.38 -3.26
CA ASN A 3 -18.04 -26.18 -4.11
C ASN A 3 -18.51 -26.35 -5.56
N ARG A 4 -19.81 -26.26 -5.82
CA ARG A 4 -20.36 -26.40 -7.21
C ARG A 4 -20.21 -25.14 -8.04
N MET A 5 -20.04 -23.96 -7.39
CA MET A 5 -19.97 -22.65 -8.03
C MET A 5 -18.56 -22.02 -7.97
N ALA A 6 -17.55 -22.78 -7.56
CA ALA A 6 -16.17 -22.29 -7.38
C ALA A 6 -16.06 -21.04 -6.51
N LEU A 7 -16.98 -20.85 -5.55
CA LEU A 7 -16.99 -19.70 -4.67
C LEU A 7 -15.77 -19.74 -3.74
N ARG A 8 -15.15 -18.59 -3.59
CA ARG A 8 -13.96 -18.40 -2.76
C ARG A 8 -14.18 -17.26 -1.78
N GLU A 9 -13.35 -17.20 -0.75
CA GLU A 9 -13.36 -16.09 0.20
C GLU A 9 -13.10 -14.76 -0.52
N GLY A 10 -13.78 -13.70 -0.09
CA GLY A 10 -13.64 -12.35 -0.64
C GLY A 10 -14.50 -12.05 -1.86
N VAL A 11 -15.26 -13.00 -2.43
CA VAL A 11 -16.19 -12.73 -3.53
C VAL A 11 -17.41 -11.94 -3.07
N LEU A 12 -17.88 -11.02 -3.91
CA LEU A 12 -19.16 -10.32 -3.73
C LEU A 12 -20.28 -11.14 -4.37
N ILE A 13 -21.26 -11.53 -3.57
CA ILE A 13 -22.41 -12.31 -4.01
C ILE A 13 -23.68 -11.45 -3.89
N LYS A 14 -24.47 -11.45 -4.96
CA LYS A 14 -25.85 -10.94 -4.95
C LYS A 14 -26.82 -12.11 -5.11
N GLY A 15 -27.88 -12.14 -4.31
CA GLY A 15 -28.84 -13.21 -4.38
C GLY A 15 -29.98 -13.04 -3.39
N LYS A 16 -30.86 -14.05 -3.34
CA LYS A 16 -31.98 -14.10 -2.39
C LYS A 16 -31.55 -14.80 -1.11
N ALA A 17 -31.90 -14.22 0.01
CA ALA A 17 -31.63 -14.79 1.32
C ALA A 17 -32.97 -14.95 2.08
N GLU A 18 -33.16 -16.10 2.71
CA GLU A 18 -34.35 -16.44 3.50
C GLU A 18 -33.92 -16.85 4.91
N GLY A 19 -34.70 -16.47 5.90
CA GLY A 19 -34.44 -16.84 7.29
C GLY A 19 -35.58 -16.39 8.19
N PRO A 20 -35.85 -17.11 9.29
CA PRO A 20 -36.86 -16.71 10.24
C PRO A 20 -36.45 -15.41 10.95
N PRO A 21 -37.38 -14.52 11.23
CA PRO A 21 -37.14 -13.34 12.07
C PRO A 21 -36.71 -13.82 13.47
N GLY A 22 -35.48 -13.48 13.87
CA GLY A 22 -34.92 -13.82 15.20
C GLY A 22 -34.04 -15.07 15.28
N GLY A 23 -33.71 -15.74 14.15
CA GLY A 23 -32.80 -16.90 14.10
C GLY A 23 -31.34 -16.52 13.81
N GLN A 24 -30.47 -17.54 13.68
CA GLN A 24 -29.13 -17.39 13.12
C GLN A 24 -29.26 -16.82 11.72
N GLY A 25 -29.01 -15.55 11.49
CA GLY A 25 -29.02 -14.79 10.25
C GLY A 25 -29.63 -15.40 8.97
N PRO A 26 -29.97 -14.62 7.96
CA PRO A 26 -30.57 -15.15 6.72
C PRO A 26 -29.61 -16.07 5.99
N ARG A 27 -30.10 -17.19 5.47
CA ARG A 27 -29.33 -18.10 4.61
C ARG A 27 -29.53 -17.73 3.15
N LEU A 28 -28.44 -17.61 2.41
CA LEU A 28 -28.50 -17.40 0.97
C LEU A 28 -29.11 -18.65 0.30
N THR A 29 -30.26 -18.49 -0.34
CA THR A 29 -31.02 -19.59 -1.00
C THR A 29 -30.79 -19.62 -2.50
N VAL A 30 -30.64 -18.46 -3.13
CA VAL A 30 -30.38 -18.32 -4.58
C VAL A 30 -29.23 -17.35 -4.78
N ILE A 31 -28.25 -17.74 -5.59
CA ILE A 31 -27.17 -16.86 -6.05
C ILE A 31 -27.56 -16.36 -7.45
N GLU A 32 -27.74 -15.05 -7.58
CA GLU A 32 -28.06 -14.40 -8.86
C GLU A 32 -26.77 -14.02 -9.58
N THR A 33 -25.83 -13.38 -8.87
CA THR A 33 -24.53 -13.02 -9.44
C THR A 33 -23.37 -13.23 -8.47
N VAL A 34 -22.18 -13.47 -9.01
CA VAL A 34 -20.89 -13.48 -8.31
C VAL A 34 -19.98 -12.48 -9.02
N GLU A 35 -19.48 -11.48 -8.29
CA GLU A 35 -18.74 -10.34 -8.86
C GLU A 35 -19.47 -9.64 -10.03
N GLY A 36 -20.81 -9.65 -10.02
CA GLY A 36 -21.64 -9.08 -11.08
C GLY A 36 -21.84 -10.00 -12.31
N LEU A 37 -21.16 -11.13 -12.38
CA LEU A 37 -21.32 -12.15 -13.45
C LEU A 37 -22.33 -13.22 -13.03
N SER A 38 -22.89 -13.93 -14.02
CA SER A 38 -23.61 -15.18 -13.73
C SER A 38 -22.66 -16.21 -13.09
N PRO A 39 -23.15 -17.12 -12.24
CA PRO A 39 -22.30 -18.12 -11.60
C PRO A 39 -21.49 -18.98 -12.60
N GLU A 40 -22.06 -19.27 -13.78
CA GLU A 40 -21.42 -20.02 -14.86
C GLU A 40 -20.23 -19.22 -15.43
N ASN A 41 -20.43 -17.94 -15.75
CA ASN A 41 -19.39 -17.06 -16.27
C ASN A 41 -18.28 -16.82 -15.24
N TYR A 42 -18.66 -16.67 -13.95
CA TYR A 42 -17.65 -16.54 -12.89
C TYR A 42 -16.78 -17.78 -12.75
N SER A 43 -17.32 -18.98 -12.97
CA SER A 43 -16.55 -20.23 -12.88
C SER A 43 -15.42 -20.32 -13.92
N ALA A 44 -15.52 -19.59 -15.03
CA ALA A 44 -14.51 -19.51 -16.09
C ALA A 44 -13.42 -18.46 -15.83
N VAL A 45 -13.56 -17.60 -14.79
CA VAL A 45 -12.56 -16.59 -14.44
C VAL A 45 -11.29 -17.26 -13.92
N LYS A 46 -10.14 -16.93 -14.51
CA LYS A 46 -8.83 -17.41 -14.04
C LYS A 46 -8.60 -17.02 -12.59
N ARG A 47 -8.03 -17.92 -11.81
CA ARG A 47 -7.68 -17.66 -10.42
C ARG A 47 -6.45 -16.77 -10.35
N PHE A 48 -6.33 -16.01 -9.26
CA PHE A 48 -5.21 -15.12 -9.01
C PHE A 48 -3.83 -15.78 -9.16
N ASP A 49 -3.72 -17.02 -8.69
CA ASP A 49 -2.46 -17.78 -8.74
C ASP A 49 -2.20 -18.41 -10.13
N ASP A 50 -3.20 -18.45 -11.02
CA ASP A 50 -3.11 -18.96 -12.39
C ASP A 50 -2.84 -17.84 -13.41
N LEU A 51 -2.88 -16.57 -12.99
CA LEU A 51 -2.55 -15.41 -13.82
C LEU A 51 -1.02 -15.25 -13.95
N THR A 52 -0.57 -14.71 -15.09
CA THR A 52 0.85 -14.52 -15.40
C THR A 52 1.38 -13.23 -14.76
N PRO A 53 2.22 -13.30 -13.69
CA PRO A 53 2.72 -12.10 -13.05
C PRO A 53 3.81 -11.44 -13.89
N ILE A 54 3.72 -10.11 -14.01
CA ILE A 54 4.72 -9.26 -14.66
C ILE A 54 5.24 -8.18 -13.72
N ASP A 55 6.40 -7.59 -14.06
CA ASP A 55 6.91 -6.44 -13.33
C ASP A 55 5.97 -5.22 -13.49
N PRO A 56 5.82 -4.37 -12.47
CA PRO A 56 5.17 -3.08 -12.61
C PRO A 56 5.77 -2.28 -13.77
N HIS A 57 4.94 -1.81 -14.69
CA HIS A 57 5.36 -1.07 -15.88
C HIS A 57 4.47 0.14 -16.17
N GLU A 58 3.31 0.25 -15.53
CA GLU A 58 2.44 1.41 -15.61
C GLU A 58 2.63 2.28 -14.37
N HIS A 59 3.11 3.51 -14.56
CA HIS A 59 3.34 4.47 -13.49
C HIS A 59 2.02 5.01 -12.93
N ILE A 60 1.84 4.91 -11.62
CA ILE A 60 0.77 5.57 -10.87
C ILE A 60 1.24 6.97 -10.51
N ARG A 61 0.95 7.96 -11.37
CA ARG A 61 1.37 9.34 -11.18
C ARG A 61 0.67 9.97 -9.98
N LEU A 62 1.44 10.55 -9.07
CA LEU A 62 0.96 11.16 -7.84
C LEU A 62 0.87 12.69 -7.91
N GLU A 63 1.61 13.34 -8.80
CA GLU A 63 1.56 14.79 -9.00
C GLU A 63 0.16 15.24 -9.40
N VAL A 64 -0.45 16.11 -8.60
CA VAL A 64 -1.80 16.67 -8.84
C VAL A 64 -1.80 18.18 -9.10
N GLY A 65 -0.62 18.78 -9.18
CA GLY A 65 -0.36 20.21 -9.33
C GLY A 65 0.88 20.66 -8.56
N ALA A 66 0.99 21.95 -8.26
CA ALA A 66 2.13 22.50 -7.52
C ALA A 66 2.27 21.91 -6.13
N GLU A 67 1.17 21.64 -5.49
CA GLU A 67 1.06 21.03 -4.15
C GLU A 67 0.17 19.77 -4.18
N PRO A 68 0.40 18.80 -3.26
CA PRO A 68 1.47 18.81 -2.26
C PRO A 68 2.83 18.40 -2.84
N LEU A 69 3.91 19.05 -2.42
CA LEU A 69 5.29 18.71 -2.82
C LEU A 69 5.66 17.25 -2.50
N THR A 70 5.07 16.71 -1.46
CA THR A 70 5.22 15.30 -1.07
C THR A 70 5.02 14.33 -2.24
N MET A 71 3.92 14.50 -2.95
CA MET A 71 3.54 13.61 -4.08
C MET A 71 4.46 13.82 -5.29
N ARG A 72 4.86 15.06 -5.52
CA ARG A 72 5.82 15.40 -6.57
C ARG A 72 7.20 14.80 -6.31
N ILE A 73 7.66 14.85 -5.06
CA ILE A 73 8.94 14.23 -4.66
C ILE A 73 8.87 12.71 -4.79
N MET A 74 7.76 12.09 -4.36
CA MET A 74 7.57 10.64 -4.51
C MET A 74 7.67 10.20 -5.97
N ASP A 75 7.03 10.89 -6.90
CA ASP A 75 7.07 10.56 -8.33
C ASP A 75 8.49 10.53 -8.90
N LEU A 76 9.42 11.33 -8.34
CA LEU A 76 10.81 11.41 -8.82
C LEU A 76 11.78 10.48 -8.07
N PHE A 77 11.53 10.23 -6.77
CA PHE A 77 12.48 9.50 -5.92
C PHE A 77 12.02 8.09 -5.54
N ALA A 78 10.73 7.84 -5.57
CA ALA A 78 10.15 6.55 -5.24
C ALA A 78 8.85 6.34 -6.03
N PRO A 79 8.91 6.29 -7.38
CA PRO A 79 7.73 6.14 -8.22
C PRO A 79 7.02 4.83 -7.92
N ILE A 80 5.69 4.85 -8.01
CA ILE A 80 4.84 3.69 -7.77
C ILE A 80 4.28 3.20 -9.11
N GLY A 81 4.36 1.89 -9.35
CA GLY A 81 3.73 1.25 -10.50
C GLY A 81 2.53 0.39 -10.10
N LYS A 82 1.61 0.15 -11.02
CA LYS A 82 0.53 -0.83 -10.85
C LYS A 82 1.15 -2.21 -10.58
N GLY A 83 0.73 -2.85 -9.48
CA GLY A 83 1.35 -4.10 -9.02
C GLY A 83 2.55 -3.95 -8.08
N GLN A 84 2.89 -2.72 -7.65
CA GLN A 84 4.01 -2.44 -6.75
C GLN A 84 3.81 -3.02 -5.35
N ARG A 85 4.89 -3.54 -4.75
CA ARG A 85 4.99 -3.86 -3.32
C ARG A 85 5.78 -2.77 -2.62
N GLY A 86 5.10 -1.75 -2.12
CA GLY A 86 5.75 -0.60 -1.49
C GLY A 86 5.70 -0.67 0.04
N LEU A 87 6.83 -0.40 0.68
CA LEU A 87 6.95 -0.29 2.12
C LEU A 87 7.21 1.18 2.51
N ILE A 88 6.30 1.76 3.27
CA ILE A 88 6.45 3.10 3.85
C ILE A 88 6.98 2.92 5.27
N VAL A 89 8.26 3.20 5.45
CA VAL A 89 8.98 3.04 6.72
C VAL A 89 8.85 4.31 7.53
N ALA A 90 8.17 4.25 8.66
CA ALA A 90 7.78 5.43 9.41
C ALA A 90 8.13 5.34 10.90
N PRO A 91 9.11 6.12 11.38
CA PRO A 91 9.24 6.40 12.80
C PRO A 91 7.99 7.15 13.33
N PRO A 92 7.71 7.09 14.65
CA PRO A 92 6.62 7.86 15.24
C PRO A 92 6.76 9.37 14.98
N ARG A 93 5.63 10.06 14.72
CA ARG A 93 5.54 11.52 14.54
C ARG A 93 6.25 12.06 13.30
N THR A 94 6.38 11.28 12.24
CA THR A 94 7.02 11.68 10.96
C THR A 94 6.03 12.09 9.86
N GLY A 95 4.75 12.32 10.19
CA GLY A 95 3.74 12.73 9.22
C GLY A 95 3.13 11.59 8.39
N LYS A 96 3.28 10.33 8.85
CA LYS A 96 2.73 9.14 8.19
C LYS A 96 1.26 9.31 7.78
N THR A 97 0.40 9.75 8.68
CA THR A 97 -1.05 9.89 8.45
C THR A 97 -1.34 10.88 7.32
N ILE A 98 -0.69 12.04 7.32
CA ILE A 98 -0.82 13.06 6.26
C ILE A 98 -0.32 12.53 4.92
N LEU A 99 0.81 11.82 4.92
CA LEU A 99 1.35 11.17 3.72
C LEU A 99 0.32 10.20 3.10
N LEU A 100 -0.30 9.34 3.90
CA LEU A 100 -1.30 8.39 3.43
C LEU A 100 -2.56 9.07 2.89
N GLN A 101 -3.01 10.17 3.53
CA GLN A 101 -4.14 10.98 3.04
C GLN A 101 -3.81 11.61 1.69
N GLN A 102 -2.62 12.22 1.55
CA GLN A 102 -2.17 12.83 0.29
C GLN A 102 -2.02 11.78 -0.82
N LEU A 103 -1.46 10.61 -0.49
CA LEU A 103 -1.31 9.50 -1.43
C LEU A 103 -2.68 9.01 -1.92
N ALA A 104 -3.62 8.76 -1.01
CA ALA A 104 -4.98 8.34 -1.35
C ALA A 104 -5.71 9.38 -2.20
N ALA A 105 -5.58 10.67 -1.85
CA ALA A 105 -6.19 11.76 -2.60
C ALA A 105 -5.62 11.89 -4.02
N SER A 106 -4.30 11.76 -4.17
CA SER A 106 -3.62 11.82 -5.47
C SER A 106 -4.00 10.63 -6.36
N VAL A 107 -4.00 9.43 -5.82
CA VAL A 107 -4.44 8.22 -6.53
C VAL A 107 -5.89 8.38 -6.99
N SER A 108 -6.81 8.76 -6.10
CA SER A 108 -8.23 8.92 -6.45
C SER A 108 -8.47 10.02 -7.48
N LYS A 109 -7.61 11.07 -7.52
CA LYS A 109 -7.75 12.18 -8.47
C LYS A 109 -7.20 11.85 -9.85
N ASN A 110 -6.01 11.24 -9.90
CA ASN A 110 -5.31 10.99 -11.15
C ASN A 110 -5.68 9.65 -11.79
N HIS A 111 -6.14 8.68 -10.96
CA HIS A 111 -6.41 7.31 -11.36
C HIS A 111 -7.79 6.86 -10.86
N PRO A 112 -8.89 7.44 -11.40
CA PRO A 112 -10.25 7.07 -11.00
C PRO A 112 -10.61 5.61 -11.37
N GLU A 113 -9.83 4.98 -12.27
CA GLU A 113 -9.96 3.57 -12.62
C GLU A 113 -9.47 2.63 -11.51
N LEU A 114 -8.58 3.10 -10.62
CA LEU A 114 -8.05 2.29 -9.53
C LEU A 114 -9.09 2.08 -8.43
N TYR A 115 -9.28 0.83 -8.04
CA TYR A 115 -10.09 0.50 -6.87
C TYR A 115 -9.28 0.69 -5.60
N LEU A 116 -9.45 1.85 -4.96
CA LEU A 116 -8.71 2.22 -3.76
C LEU A 116 -9.34 1.60 -2.51
N ILE A 117 -8.55 0.80 -1.81
CA ILE A 117 -8.87 0.23 -0.49
C ILE A 117 -7.88 0.76 0.54
N MET A 118 -8.38 1.27 1.65
CA MET A 118 -7.57 1.62 2.82
C MET A 118 -7.93 0.70 3.98
N LEU A 119 -6.97 -0.12 4.39
CA LEU A 119 -7.10 -1.05 5.51
C LEU A 119 -6.33 -0.53 6.73
N LEU A 120 -7.09 -0.22 7.78
CA LEU A 120 -6.56 0.28 9.05
C LEU A 120 -6.64 -0.82 10.11
N ILE A 121 -5.50 -1.21 10.66
CA ILE A 121 -5.41 -2.27 11.67
C ILE A 121 -4.85 -1.71 12.97
N ASP A 122 -5.62 -1.88 14.06
CA ASP A 122 -5.24 -1.45 15.41
C ASP A 122 -4.90 0.06 15.49
N GLU A 123 -5.56 0.88 14.63
CA GLU A 123 -5.46 2.34 14.67
C GLU A 123 -6.52 2.94 15.61
N ARG A 124 -6.29 4.17 16.07
CA ARG A 124 -7.19 4.85 16.98
C ARG A 124 -8.52 5.19 16.30
N PRO A 125 -9.68 5.10 17.01
CA PRO A 125 -10.99 5.41 16.43
C PRO A 125 -11.08 6.80 15.79
N GLU A 126 -10.42 7.82 16.38
CA GLU A 126 -10.35 9.18 15.84
C GLU A 126 -9.59 9.23 14.51
N GLU A 127 -8.46 8.52 14.39
CA GLU A 127 -7.68 8.42 13.16
C GLU A 127 -8.45 7.68 12.05
N VAL A 128 -9.18 6.63 12.41
CA VAL A 128 -10.10 5.93 11.50
C VAL A 128 -11.18 6.87 10.97
N THR A 129 -11.75 7.70 11.84
CA THR A 129 -12.79 8.66 11.45
C THR A 129 -12.23 9.73 10.51
N GLU A 130 -11.03 10.23 10.79
CA GLU A 130 -10.34 11.19 9.94
C GLU A 130 -10.07 10.61 8.55
N MET A 131 -9.55 9.39 8.47
CA MET A 131 -9.30 8.70 7.20
C MET A 131 -10.58 8.48 6.38
N ARG A 132 -11.68 8.08 7.02
CA ARG A 132 -12.98 7.91 6.34
C ARG A 132 -13.52 9.22 5.75
N ARG A 133 -13.17 10.36 6.32
CA ARG A 133 -13.56 11.68 5.82
C ARG A 133 -12.64 12.18 4.70
N ALA A 134 -11.35 11.84 4.77
CA ALA A 134 -10.32 12.33 3.85
C ALA A 134 -10.19 11.47 2.59
N VAL A 135 -10.36 10.14 2.69
CA VAL A 135 -10.08 9.20 1.61
C VAL A 135 -11.32 8.96 0.76
N ARG A 136 -11.20 9.18 -0.54
CA ARG A 136 -12.21 8.80 -1.54
C ARG A 136 -11.91 7.37 -2.03
N GLY A 137 -12.40 6.39 -1.28
CA GLY A 137 -12.20 4.97 -1.52
C GLY A 137 -12.88 4.14 -0.44
N GLU A 138 -12.71 2.84 -0.49
CA GLU A 138 -13.22 1.93 0.54
C GLU A 138 -12.30 1.97 1.77
N VAL A 139 -12.74 2.58 2.87
CA VAL A 139 -12.00 2.61 4.15
C VAL A 139 -12.55 1.57 5.09
N VAL A 140 -11.78 0.52 5.31
CA VAL A 140 -12.11 -0.61 6.20
C VAL A 140 -11.16 -0.60 7.38
N ALA A 141 -11.70 -0.74 8.59
CA ALA A 141 -10.91 -0.62 9.80
C ALA A 141 -11.32 -1.64 10.87
N SER A 142 -10.32 -2.16 11.56
CA SER A 142 -10.46 -2.81 12.86
C SER A 142 -9.62 -1.99 13.85
N SER A 143 -10.31 -1.09 14.57
CA SER A 143 -9.71 -0.11 15.48
C SER A 143 -9.21 -0.77 16.78
N MET A 144 -8.38 -0.06 17.54
CA MET A 144 -7.68 -0.59 18.72
C MET A 144 -8.60 -1.01 19.87
N ASP A 145 -9.87 -0.64 19.83
CA ASP A 145 -10.91 -1.07 20.78
C ASP A 145 -11.54 -2.43 20.42
N ARG A 146 -11.15 -3.03 19.29
CA ARG A 146 -11.60 -4.34 18.84
C ARG A 146 -10.69 -5.46 19.34
N GLU A 147 -11.25 -6.68 19.38
CA GLU A 147 -10.49 -7.89 19.68
C GLU A 147 -9.46 -8.20 18.59
N VAL A 148 -8.35 -8.82 19.01
CA VAL A 148 -7.21 -9.10 18.13
C VAL A 148 -7.59 -10.01 16.96
N GLU A 149 -8.51 -10.95 17.18
CA GLU A 149 -9.05 -11.85 16.16
C GLU A 149 -9.78 -11.08 15.05
N SER A 150 -10.41 -9.95 15.40
CA SER A 150 -11.04 -9.03 14.42
C SER A 150 -10.01 -8.45 13.46
N HIS A 151 -8.83 -8.06 13.94
CA HIS A 151 -7.76 -7.52 13.12
C HIS A 151 -7.28 -8.54 12.07
N VAL A 152 -7.03 -9.76 12.53
CA VAL A 152 -6.58 -10.88 11.69
C VAL A 152 -7.63 -11.26 10.65
N ARG A 153 -8.86 -11.46 11.08
CA ARG A 153 -9.97 -11.85 10.22
C ARG A 153 -10.25 -10.81 9.13
N LEU A 154 -10.29 -9.52 9.51
CA LEU A 154 -10.54 -8.44 8.58
C LEU A 154 -9.45 -8.34 7.52
N ALA A 155 -8.17 -8.40 7.91
CA ALA A 155 -7.05 -8.33 6.99
C ALA A 155 -7.04 -9.51 6.01
N SER A 156 -7.33 -10.72 6.50
CA SER A 156 -7.43 -11.92 5.64
C SER A 156 -8.56 -11.78 4.63
N LEU A 157 -9.76 -11.40 5.07
CA LEU A 157 -10.92 -11.21 4.19
C LEU A 157 -10.65 -10.16 3.12
N LEU A 158 -10.07 -9.02 3.51
CA LEU A 158 -9.82 -7.91 2.59
C LEU A 158 -8.69 -8.22 1.60
N GLY A 159 -7.67 -8.98 2.03
CA GLY A 159 -6.65 -9.50 1.15
C GLY A 159 -7.22 -10.43 0.07
N GLU A 160 -8.10 -11.32 0.45
CA GLU A 160 -8.81 -12.19 -0.52
C GLU A 160 -9.77 -11.36 -1.41
N ARG A 161 -10.47 -10.36 -0.86
CA ARG A 161 -11.28 -9.42 -1.66
C ARG A 161 -10.46 -8.70 -2.72
N ALA A 162 -9.30 -8.18 -2.36
CA ALA A 162 -8.39 -7.50 -3.30
C ALA A 162 -7.95 -8.42 -4.45
N LYS A 163 -7.64 -9.69 -4.14
CA LYS A 163 -7.32 -10.68 -5.17
C LYS A 163 -8.51 -10.97 -6.08
N ARG A 164 -9.73 -11.10 -5.54
CA ARG A 164 -10.95 -11.31 -6.36
C ARG A 164 -11.18 -10.17 -7.34
N LEU A 165 -10.96 -8.93 -6.90
CA LEU A 165 -11.06 -7.77 -7.77
C LEU A 165 -10.01 -7.80 -8.89
N ALA A 166 -8.75 -8.14 -8.57
CA ALA A 166 -7.68 -8.25 -9.56
C ALA A 166 -7.94 -9.38 -10.59
N GLU A 167 -8.48 -10.53 -10.17
CA GLU A 167 -8.93 -11.60 -11.05
C GLU A 167 -10.00 -11.15 -12.07
N MET A 168 -10.82 -10.18 -11.67
CA MET A 168 -11.82 -9.56 -12.52
C MET A 168 -11.25 -8.47 -13.45
N GLY A 169 -9.93 -8.38 -13.57
CA GLY A 169 -9.25 -7.36 -14.38
C GLY A 169 -9.27 -5.96 -13.77
N LYS A 170 -9.61 -5.83 -12.47
CA LYS A 170 -9.57 -4.51 -11.80
C LYS A 170 -8.15 -4.16 -11.38
N GLU A 171 -7.85 -2.88 -11.47
CA GLU A 171 -6.63 -2.29 -10.94
C GLU A 171 -6.87 -1.92 -9.46
N VAL A 172 -6.28 -2.68 -8.53
CA VAL A 172 -6.51 -2.50 -7.09
C VAL A 172 -5.32 -1.79 -6.45
N PHE A 173 -5.61 -0.77 -5.65
CA PHE A 173 -4.62 -0.06 -4.84
C PHE A 173 -4.96 -0.21 -3.37
N LEU A 174 -4.19 -1.04 -2.65
CA LEU A 174 -4.39 -1.33 -1.23
C LEU A 174 -3.37 -0.55 -0.39
N LEU A 175 -3.87 0.38 0.43
CA LEU A 175 -3.11 1.03 1.49
C LEU A 175 -3.33 0.26 2.79
N LEU A 176 -2.26 -0.24 3.42
CA LEU A 176 -2.31 -0.97 4.69
C LEU A 176 -1.59 -0.19 5.80
N ASP A 177 -2.31 0.30 6.76
CA ASP A 177 -1.76 0.94 7.96
C ASP A 177 -2.17 0.17 9.23
N SER A 178 -1.28 -0.61 9.86
CA SER A 178 0.10 -0.91 9.49
C SER A 178 0.37 -2.41 9.44
N ILE A 179 1.33 -2.81 8.63
CA ILE A 179 1.76 -4.21 8.57
C ILE A 179 2.42 -4.66 9.87
N THR A 180 3.07 -3.75 10.61
CA THR A 180 3.65 -4.02 11.92
C THR A 180 2.58 -4.43 12.92
N ARG A 181 1.46 -3.69 12.98
CA ARG A 181 0.36 -4.00 13.88
C ARG A 181 -0.37 -5.27 13.46
N LEU A 182 -0.53 -5.50 12.15
CA LEU A 182 -1.08 -6.76 11.64
C LEU A 182 -0.22 -7.96 12.06
N ALA A 183 1.10 -7.87 11.93
CA ALA A 183 2.01 -8.93 12.36
C ALA A 183 1.96 -9.15 13.88
N ARG A 184 1.85 -8.08 14.68
CA ARG A 184 1.64 -8.19 16.13
C ARG A 184 0.33 -8.91 16.47
N ALA A 185 -0.75 -8.60 15.77
CA ALA A 185 -2.04 -9.24 15.96
C ALA A 185 -1.97 -10.74 15.65
N HIS A 186 -1.35 -11.10 14.53
CA HIS A 186 -1.12 -12.51 14.18
C HIS A 186 -0.26 -13.22 15.23
N ASN A 187 0.78 -12.57 15.76
CA ASN A 187 1.64 -13.14 16.79
C ASN A 187 0.88 -13.47 18.10
N LYS A 188 -0.10 -12.64 18.46
CA LYS A 188 -0.97 -12.90 19.62
C LYS A 188 -1.93 -14.07 19.37
N VAL A 189 -2.53 -14.16 18.15
CA VAL A 189 -3.51 -15.20 17.82
C VAL A 189 -2.87 -16.57 17.62
N VAL A 190 -1.70 -16.64 16.99
CA VAL A 190 -0.99 -17.90 16.72
C VAL A 190 -0.52 -18.57 18.03
N GLY A 191 -0.30 -17.77 19.09
CA GLY A 191 0.24 -18.25 20.35
C GLY A 191 1.70 -18.72 20.23
N ASN A 192 2.19 -19.38 21.26
CA ASN A 192 3.59 -19.83 21.30
C ASN A 192 3.71 -21.25 20.71
N SER A 193 4.27 -21.36 19.50
CA SER A 193 4.55 -22.66 18.85
C SER A 193 5.87 -23.30 19.29
N GLY A 194 6.62 -22.64 20.18
CA GLY A 194 7.98 -23.05 20.57
C GLY A 194 9.07 -22.69 19.55
N ARG A 195 8.71 -22.03 18.42
CA ARG A 195 9.66 -21.57 17.39
C ARG A 195 9.70 -20.06 17.33
N THR A 196 10.10 -19.45 18.43
CA THR A 196 10.12 -17.99 18.58
C THR A 196 11.48 -17.44 18.14
N MET A 197 11.44 -16.43 17.27
CA MET A 197 12.61 -15.65 16.83
C MET A 197 13.04 -14.67 17.94
N SER A 198 14.25 -14.11 17.81
CA SER A 198 14.69 -13.00 18.67
C SER A 198 13.65 -11.86 18.60
N GLY A 199 13.25 -11.30 19.75
CA GLY A 199 12.19 -10.29 19.82
C GLY A 199 10.77 -10.83 20.07
N GLY A 200 10.60 -12.15 20.27
CA GLY A 200 9.34 -12.76 20.70
C GLY A 200 8.29 -12.96 19.58
N VAL A 201 8.73 -13.01 18.32
CA VAL A 201 7.86 -13.27 17.16
C VAL A 201 7.87 -14.75 16.81
N ASP A 202 6.71 -15.38 16.74
CA ASP A 202 6.58 -16.73 16.17
C ASP A 202 6.71 -16.66 14.64
N ILE A 203 7.50 -17.56 14.05
CA ILE A 203 7.75 -17.59 12.60
C ILE A 203 6.43 -17.68 11.81
N ARG A 204 5.45 -18.44 12.30
CA ARG A 204 4.14 -18.60 11.66
C ARG A 204 3.29 -17.33 11.70
N ALA A 205 3.52 -16.44 12.66
CA ALA A 205 2.80 -15.19 12.78
C ALA A 205 3.02 -14.25 11.59
N LEU A 206 4.15 -14.38 10.89
CA LEU A 206 4.49 -13.56 9.74
C LEU A 206 4.01 -14.12 8.41
N GLU A 207 3.57 -15.38 8.34
CA GLU A 207 3.19 -16.03 7.07
C GLU A 207 2.04 -15.32 6.36
N VAL A 208 0.94 -15.04 7.08
CA VAL A 208 -0.24 -14.40 6.48
C VAL A 208 0.03 -12.93 6.10
N PRO A 209 0.62 -12.09 6.97
CA PRO A 209 1.03 -10.75 6.59
C PRO A 209 2.01 -10.71 5.40
N LYS A 210 2.97 -11.65 5.33
CA LYS A 210 3.88 -11.78 4.19
C LYS A 210 3.15 -12.18 2.90
N LYS A 211 2.20 -13.11 2.98
CA LYS A 211 1.37 -13.51 1.83
C LYS A 211 0.52 -12.34 1.34
N LEU A 212 -0.08 -11.56 2.24
CA LEU A 212 -0.84 -10.37 1.87
C LEU A 212 0.05 -9.33 1.15
N PHE A 213 1.17 -8.95 1.74
CA PHE A 213 2.09 -7.99 1.15
C PHE A 213 2.73 -8.52 -0.14
N GLY A 214 3.13 -9.79 -0.14
CA GLY A 214 3.73 -10.48 -1.29
C GLY A 214 2.75 -10.77 -2.44
N SER A 215 1.45 -10.60 -2.24
CA SER A 215 0.45 -10.79 -3.29
C SER A 215 0.42 -9.65 -4.32
N ALA A 216 1.06 -8.50 -4.03
CA ALA A 216 1.13 -7.38 -4.96
C ALA A 216 1.87 -7.77 -6.24
N ARG A 217 1.18 -7.64 -7.39
CA ARG A 217 1.70 -7.90 -8.75
C ARG A 217 0.77 -7.34 -9.82
N ALA A 218 1.31 -7.05 -10.98
CA ALA A 218 0.57 -6.82 -12.20
C ALA A 218 0.46 -8.13 -13.00
N PHE A 219 -0.52 -8.23 -13.89
CA PHE A 219 -0.76 -9.42 -14.69
C PHE A 219 -0.77 -9.11 -16.19
N GLU A 220 -0.24 -10.05 -16.97
CA GLU A 220 -0.23 -9.94 -18.44
C GLU A 220 -1.66 -9.95 -19.01
N GLU A 221 -2.57 -10.70 -18.39
CA GLU A 221 -3.98 -10.79 -18.78
C GLU A 221 -4.78 -9.51 -18.42
N GLY A 222 -4.18 -8.56 -17.73
CA GLY A 222 -4.81 -7.34 -17.20
C GLY A 222 -5.20 -7.48 -15.74
N GLY A 223 -5.43 -6.33 -15.12
CA GLY A 223 -5.62 -6.21 -13.68
C GLY A 223 -4.30 -6.17 -12.90
N SER A 224 -4.35 -5.60 -11.72
CA SER A 224 -3.21 -5.57 -10.83
C SER A 224 -3.63 -5.47 -9.36
N LEU A 225 -2.74 -5.86 -8.46
CA LEU A 225 -2.84 -5.58 -7.04
C LEU A 225 -1.58 -4.84 -6.59
N THR A 226 -1.72 -3.55 -6.33
CA THR A 226 -0.68 -2.71 -5.72
C THR A 226 -0.90 -2.69 -4.21
N VAL A 227 0.14 -2.95 -3.42
CA VAL A 227 0.07 -2.90 -1.95
C VAL A 227 1.12 -1.93 -1.43
N MET A 228 0.65 -0.86 -0.78
CA MET A 228 1.48 0.10 -0.05
C MET A 228 1.23 -0.09 1.44
N ALA A 229 2.19 -0.65 2.15
CA ALA A 229 2.06 -0.96 3.58
C ALA A 229 2.99 -0.07 4.41
N THR A 230 2.49 0.42 5.56
CA THR A 230 3.33 1.13 6.52
C THR A 230 4.01 0.17 7.49
N ALA A 231 5.28 0.38 7.74
CA ALA A 231 6.06 -0.32 8.75
C ALA A 231 6.53 0.67 9.82
N LEU A 232 6.28 0.34 11.08
CA LEU A 232 6.70 1.17 12.21
C LEU A 232 8.12 0.78 12.64
N ILE A 233 8.97 1.78 12.76
CA ILE A 233 10.35 1.63 13.27
C ILE A 233 10.60 2.63 14.42
N GLU A 234 11.71 2.48 15.12
CA GLU A 234 12.11 3.37 16.23
C GLU A 234 11.03 3.48 17.33
N THR A 235 10.26 2.42 17.53
CA THR A 235 9.21 2.35 18.56
C THR A 235 9.77 1.94 19.93
N GLY A 236 11.04 1.59 20.03
CA GLY A 236 11.66 0.96 21.19
C GLY A 236 11.33 -0.53 21.35
N SER A 237 10.58 -1.10 20.42
CA SER A 237 10.19 -2.52 20.44
C SER A 237 11.10 -3.36 19.53
N ARG A 238 11.82 -4.34 20.14
CA ARG A 238 12.61 -5.32 19.38
C ARG A 238 11.75 -6.16 18.43
N MET A 239 10.48 -6.37 18.77
CA MET A 239 9.53 -7.06 17.92
C MET A 239 9.29 -6.29 16.63
N ASP A 240 9.10 -4.98 16.69
CA ASP A 240 8.85 -4.16 15.51
C ASP A 240 10.06 -4.09 14.58
N GLU A 241 11.26 -4.00 15.15
CA GLU A 241 12.49 -4.02 14.38
C GLU A 241 12.63 -5.34 13.62
N LEU A 242 12.35 -6.48 14.28
CA LEU A 242 12.37 -7.77 13.61
C LEU A 242 11.31 -7.85 12.50
N ILE A 243 10.07 -7.44 12.79
CA ILE A 243 9.00 -7.40 11.78
C ILE A 243 9.44 -6.57 10.59
N PHE A 244 9.98 -5.36 10.81
CA PHE A 244 10.47 -4.52 9.73
C PHE A 244 11.53 -5.23 8.88
N GLN A 245 12.55 -5.86 9.49
CA GLN A 245 13.59 -6.59 8.76
C GLN A 245 13.03 -7.73 7.90
N GLU A 246 12.01 -8.42 8.38
CA GLU A 246 11.36 -9.51 7.66
C GLU A 246 10.54 -9.05 6.44
N PHE A 247 10.08 -7.79 6.42
CA PHE A 247 9.36 -7.19 5.29
C PHE A 247 10.26 -6.40 4.34
N LYS A 248 11.37 -5.82 4.81
CA LYS A 248 12.29 -5.01 4.01
C LYS A 248 12.77 -5.73 2.75
N GLY A 249 13.07 -7.02 2.84
CA GLY A 249 13.51 -7.82 1.70
C GLY A 249 12.39 -8.25 0.73
N THR A 250 11.11 -8.11 1.12
CA THR A 250 9.95 -8.56 0.34
C THR A 250 9.45 -7.48 -0.62
N GLY A 251 9.63 -6.20 -0.27
CA GLY A 251 9.23 -5.05 -1.09
C GLY A 251 10.12 -4.84 -2.32
N ASN A 252 9.58 -4.15 -3.31
CA ASN A 252 10.33 -3.64 -4.47
C ASN A 252 10.26 -2.11 -4.60
N MET A 253 9.74 -1.43 -3.59
CA MET A 253 9.74 0.02 -3.39
C MET A 253 9.81 0.30 -1.89
N GLU A 254 10.64 1.23 -1.49
CA GLU A 254 10.74 1.71 -0.11
C GLU A 254 10.65 3.22 -0.07
N LEU A 255 9.83 3.76 0.83
CA LEU A 255 9.76 5.17 1.17
C LEU A 255 10.07 5.31 2.65
N VAL A 256 11.19 5.93 2.97
CA VAL A 256 11.67 6.07 4.35
C VAL A 256 11.41 7.48 4.86
N LEU A 257 10.69 7.58 5.97
CA LEU A 257 10.52 8.84 6.69
C LEU A 257 11.60 8.98 7.77
N ASP A 258 12.11 10.20 7.95
CA ASP A 258 13.17 10.52 8.90
C ASP A 258 12.64 11.42 10.03
N ARG A 259 12.80 10.96 11.26
CA ARG A 259 12.41 11.72 12.45
C ARG A 259 13.23 13.01 12.62
N LYS A 260 14.51 13.03 12.23
CA LYS A 260 15.36 14.23 12.34
C LYS A 260 14.84 15.38 11.47
N LEU A 261 14.27 15.06 10.30
CA LEU A 261 13.61 16.03 9.43
C LEU A 261 12.32 16.54 10.08
N ALA A 262 11.49 15.62 10.60
CA ALA A 262 10.24 15.98 11.27
C ALA A 262 10.45 16.82 12.53
N ASP A 263 11.46 16.52 13.35
CA ASP A 263 11.81 17.30 14.55
C ASP A 263 12.22 18.73 14.17
N ARG A 264 12.76 18.94 12.97
CA ARG A 264 13.08 20.26 12.40
C ARG A 264 11.92 20.91 11.65
N ARG A 265 10.71 20.30 11.67
CA ARG A 265 9.53 20.79 10.96
C ARG A 265 9.72 20.88 9.44
N MET A 266 10.57 20.03 8.89
CA MET A 266 10.76 19.91 7.44
C MET A 266 9.78 18.88 6.88
N TRP A 267 8.96 19.32 5.94
CA TRP A 267 7.92 18.49 5.33
C TRP A 267 8.00 18.54 3.79
N PRO A 268 7.89 17.36 3.12
CA PRO A 268 7.79 16.01 3.70
C PRO A 268 9.10 15.58 4.39
N ALA A 269 8.97 14.83 5.49
CA ALA A 269 10.11 14.32 6.24
C ALA A 269 10.66 13.02 5.63
N MET A 270 11.05 13.06 4.36
CA MET A 270 11.53 11.89 3.60
C MET A 270 13.05 11.80 3.57
N ASP A 271 13.59 10.63 3.84
CA ASP A 271 15.00 10.32 3.53
C ASP A 271 15.10 9.86 2.08
N LEU A 272 15.54 10.75 1.20
CA LEU A 272 15.63 10.48 -0.24
C LEU A 272 16.73 9.48 -0.60
N TRP A 273 17.72 9.29 0.28
CA TRP A 273 18.81 8.34 0.06
C TRP A 273 18.41 6.91 0.36
N GLN A 274 17.54 6.72 1.34
CA GLN A 274 17.03 5.41 1.70
C GLN A 274 15.74 5.05 0.94
N SER A 275 15.16 6.01 0.19
CA SER A 275 13.94 5.81 -0.58
C SER A 275 14.23 5.49 -2.04
N GLY A 276 13.44 4.62 -2.63
CA GLY A 276 13.59 4.28 -4.05
C GLY A 276 12.70 3.13 -4.51
N THR A 277 12.66 2.94 -5.82
CA THR A 277 11.89 1.88 -6.48
C THR A 277 12.82 1.03 -7.33
N ARG A 278 12.71 -0.30 -7.19
CA ARG A 278 13.43 -1.23 -8.07
C ARG A 278 12.83 -1.22 -9.46
N LYS A 279 13.68 -1.23 -10.49
CA LYS A 279 13.26 -1.20 -11.91
C LYS A 279 12.44 0.05 -12.24
N GLU A 280 12.79 1.20 -11.65
CA GLU A 280 12.13 2.49 -11.95
C GLU A 280 12.21 2.87 -13.44
N GLU A 281 13.17 2.32 -14.18
CA GLU A 281 13.29 2.45 -15.63
C GLU A 281 12.11 1.86 -16.42
N LYS A 282 11.28 1.02 -15.80
CA LYS A 282 10.04 0.51 -16.39
C LYS A 282 8.84 1.42 -16.16
N LEU A 283 8.97 2.34 -15.19
CA LEU A 283 7.89 3.25 -14.77
C LEU A 283 8.03 4.65 -15.35
N LEU A 284 9.28 5.14 -15.40
CA LEU A 284 9.59 6.49 -15.86
C LEU A 284 10.00 6.47 -17.33
N ASP A 285 9.56 7.47 -18.08
CA ASP A 285 10.07 7.66 -19.43
C ASP A 285 11.58 7.95 -19.41
N PRO A 286 12.32 7.66 -20.51
CA PRO A 286 13.79 7.74 -20.51
C PRO A 286 14.32 9.14 -20.16
N GLU A 287 13.63 10.20 -20.53
CA GLU A 287 14.06 11.57 -20.24
C GLU A 287 13.86 11.93 -18.78
N THR A 288 12.70 11.61 -18.22
CA THR A 288 12.41 11.78 -16.78
C THR A 288 13.39 10.97 -15.93
N LEU A 289 13.64 9.71 -16.29
CA LEU A 289 14.60 8.84 -15.58
C LEU A 289 16.01 9.43 -15.60
N ARG A 290 16.50 9.86 -16.78
CA ARG A 290 17.81 10.50 -16.90
C ARG A 290 17.93 11.71 -16.00
N ARG A 291 16.96 12.62 -16.03
CA ARG A 291 16.95 13.85 -15.24
C ARG A 291 16.82 13.58 -13.74
N ALA A 292 15.98 12.64 -13.32
CA ALA A 292 15.86 12.23 -11.93
C ALA A 292 17.18 11.61 -11.41
N THR A 293 17.87 10.82 -12.26
CA THR A 293 19.19 10.27 -11.94
C THR A 293 20.25 11.37 -11.78
N MET A 294 20.25 12.36 -12.66
CA MET A 294 21.15 13.53 -12.55
C MET A 294 20.86 14.32 -11.27
N LEU A 295 19.59 14.56 -10.97
CA LEU A 295 19.17 15.22 -9.75
C LEU A 295 19.69 14.48 -8.51
N ARG A 296 19.53 13.16 -8.44
CA ARG A 296 20.08 12.35 -7.36
C ARG A 296 21.60 12.49 -7.26
N ARG A 297 22.31 12.44 -8.38
CA ARG A 297 23.78 12.61 -8.41
C ARG A 297 24.22 14.00 -7.93
N SER A 298 23.49 15.07 -8.30
CA SER A 298 23.81 16.43 -7.86
C SER A 298 23.62 16.63 -6.34
N LEU A 299 22.80 15.83 -5.71
CA LEU A 299 22.56 15.83 -4.27
C LEU A 299 23.55 14.92 -3.51
N ALA A 300 24.31 14.09 -4.24
CA ALA A 300 25.24 13.12 -3.63
C ALA A 300 26.27 13.84 -2.74
N GLY A 301 26.43 13.35 -1.51
CA GLY A 301 27.33 13.94 -0.51
C GLY A 301 26.67 14.94 0.45
N LEU A 302 25.45 15.41 0.16
CA LEU A 302 24.69 16.22 1.11
C LEU A 302 24.09 15.35 2.23
N LYS A 303 23.98 15.92 3.42
CA LYS A 303 23.25 15.27 4.53
C LYS A 303 21.75 15.29 4.26
N PRO A 304 20.95 14.36 4.86
CA PRO A 304 19.50 14.27 4.62
C PRO A 304 18.76 15.61 4.79
N VAL A 305 19.14 16.43 5.78
CA VAL A 305 18.55 17.75 6.02
C VAL A 305 18.86 18.71 4.87
N GLU A 306 20.10 18.83 4.48
CA GLU A 306 20.56 19.70 3.38
C GLU A 306 19.95 19.27 2.04
N THR A 307 19.88 17.96 1.82
CA THR A 307 19.21 17.37 0.65
C THR A 307 17.76 17.80 0.56
N MET A 308 17.02 17.67 1.68
CA MET A 308 15.59 17.99 1.70
C MET A 308 15.33 19.49 1.59
N GLU A 309 16.13 20.33 2.25
CA GLU A 309 16.06 21.79 2.09
C GLU A 309 16.29 22.21 0.63
N SER A 310 17.32 21.65 -0.01
CA SER A 310 17.63 21.91 -1.42
C SER A 310 16.47 21.53 -2.34
N ILE A 311 15.91 20.33 -2.18
CA ILE A 311 14.80 19.83 -3.00
C ILE A 311 13.54 20.67 -2.80
N ILE A 312 13.12 20.93 -1.57
CA ILE A 312 11.95 21.74 -1.27
C ILE A 312 12.15 23.16 -1.87
N GLY A 313 13.31 23.79 -1.62
CA GLY A 313 13.58 25.12 -2.12
C GLY A 313 13.65 25.24 -3.64
N ALA A 314 14.10 24.18 -4.31
CA ALA A 314 14.13 24.13 -5.78
C ALA A 314 12.75 23.83 -6.38
N MET A 315 12.07 22.81 -5.89
CA MET A 315 10.77 22.38 -6.45
C MET A 315 9.63 23.34 -6.18
N SER A 316 9.65 24.10 -5.06
CA SER A 316 8.63 25.12 -4.76
C SER A 316 8.57 26.27 -5.76
N LYS A 317 9.64 26.49 -6.53
CA LYS A 317 9.71 27.51 -7.60
C LYS A 317 9.01 27.06 -8.89
N HIS A 318 8.57 25.81 -8.96
CA HIS A 318 7.98 25.17 -10.14
C HIS A 318 6.63 24.56 -9.85
N THR A 319 5.69 24.74 -10.74
CA THR A 319 4.32 24.22 -10.61
C THR A 319 4.17 22.74 -10.97
N SER A 320 5.21 22.13 -11.58
CA SER A 320 5.18 20.72 -12.01
C SER A 320 6.59 20.10 -12.01
N ASN A 321 6.65 18.77 -11.93
CA ASN A 321 7.89 18.02 -12.08
C ASN A 321 8.52 18.19 -13.46
N ALA A 322 7.69 18.25 -14.51
CA ALA A 322 8.18 18.49 -15.86
C ALA A 322 8.86 19.88 -15.99
N SER A 323 8.30 20.91 -15.37
CA SER A 323 8.92 22.25 -15.31
C SER A 323 10.20 22.26 -14.51
N PHE A 324 10.22 21.60 -13.36
CA PHE A 324 11.39 21.50 -12.49
C PHE A 324 12.55 20.74 -13.18
N LEU A 325 12.27 19.59 -13.77
CA LEU A 325 13.28 18.78 -14.45
C LEU A 325 13.90 19.45 -15.68
N LYS A 326 13.19 20.38 -16.34
CA LYS A 326 13.76 21.21 -17.42
C LYS A 326 14.90 22.12 -16.92
N GLN A 327 14.84 22.55 -15.67
CA GLN A 327 15.90 23.35 -15.07
C GLN A 327 17.12 22.48 -14.74
N VAL A 328 16.89 21.26 -14.24
CA VAL A 328 17.99 20.32 -13.94
C VAL A 328 18.88 20.07 -15.15
N ALA A 329 18.29 19.98 -16.35
CA ALA A 329 19.04 19.77 -17.60
C ALA A 329 19.96 20.95 -18.00
N ARG A 330 19.73 22.17 -17.50
CA ARG A 330 20.58 23.34 -17.79
C ARG A 330 21.92 23.35 -17.07
N PHE A 331 22.13 22.46 -16.13
CA PHE A 331 23.42 22.31 -15.46
C PHE A 331 24.40 21.39 -16.21
N GLU A 332 24.02 20.84 -17.38
CA GLU A 332 24.91 20.07 -18.29
C GLU A 332 25.60 20.92 -19.34
N SER A 333 25.23 22.17 -19.55
CA SER A 333 25.80 23.09 -20.51
C SER A 333 26.73 24.10 -19.82
#